data_446d89f1dd7e6dd03e836605ca3a729f
#
_entry.id   446d89f1dd7e6dd03e836605ca3a729f
#
_cell.length_a   1.000
_cell.length_b   1.000
_cell.length_c   1.000
_cell.angle_alpha   90.00
_cell.angle_beta   90.00
_cell.angle_gamma   90.00
#
_symmetry.space_group_name_H-M   'P 1'
#
loop_
_entity.id
_entity.type
_entity.pdbx_description
1 polymer ?
#
loop_
_entity_poly.entity_id
_entity_poly.type
_entity_poly.pdbx_seq_one_letter_code
_entity_poly.pdbx_strand_id
1 'polypeptide(L)'
;EEALAQAKKEDKAIFLDISASWCGPCKMLKANTFINKDVGDYYNENFINVMVDGEKGEGISLARKFRISGYPTMIYLNSAGELIARTSGYREPAVLIEMGKQVLGQQTAQ
;
A
#
# COMPACT_ATOMS: atom_id res chain seq x y z
N GLU A 1 0.94 12.81 -4.65
CA GLU A 1 1.85 13.66 -5.44
C GLU A 1 3.23 13.76 -4.79
N GLU A 2 3.26 14.09 -3.50
CA GLU A 2 4.53 14.15 -2.78
C GLU A 2 5.18 12.77 -2.70
N ALA A 3 4.35 11.74 -2.48
CA ALA A 3 4.84 10.38 -2.40
C ALA A 3 5.46 9.92 -3.72
N LEU A 4 4.84 10.30 -4.84
CA LEU A 4 5.36 9.94 -6.15
C LEU A 4 6.70 10.61 -6.42
N ALA A 5 6.82 11.89 -6.05
CA ALA A 5 8.07 12.60 -6.20
C ALA A 5 9.18 11.97 -5.34
N GLN A 6 8.85 11.60 -4.11
CA GLN A 6 9.79 10.97 -3.22
C GLN A 6 10.20 9.57 -3.72
N ALA A 7 9.25 8.82 -4.26
CA ALA A 7 9.51 7.50 -4.80
C ALA A 7 10.50 7.57 -5.96
N LYS A 8 10.33 8.55 -6.83
CA LYS A 8 11.26 8.74 -7.95
C LYS A 8 12.65 9.12 -7.46
N LYS A 9 12.71 10.02 -6.47
CA LYS A 9 13.99 10.49 -5.92
C LYS A 9 14.76 9.35 -5.27
N GLU A 10 14.07 8.48 -4.53
CA GLU A 10 14.69 7.40 -3.78
C GLU A 10 14.71 6.07 -4.54
N ASP A 11 14.12 6.03 -5.72
CA ASP A 11 14.00 4.82 -6.54
C ASP A 11 13.33 3.70 -5.75
N LYS A 12 12.20 4.01 -5.13
CA LYS A 12 11.44 3.04 -4.33
C LYS A 12 10.03 2.87 -4.88
N ALA A 13 9.48 1.68 -4.69
CA ALA A 13 8.09 1.41 -4.97
C ALA A 13 7.20 2.11 -3.94
N ILE A 14 5.93 2.28 -4.27
CA ILE A 14 4.94 2.90 -3.39
C ILE A 14 3.98 1.82 -2.91
N PHE A 15 3.72 1.80 -1.60
CA PHE A 15 2.67 1.00 -1.00
C PHE A 15 1.55 1.95 -0.58
N LEU A 16 0.38 1.79 -1.21
CA LEU A 16 -0.75 2.67 -0.99
C LEU A 16 -1.89 1.88 -0.37
N ASP A 17 -2.26 2.23 0.87
CA ASP A 17 -3.38 1.62 1.57
C ASP A 17 -4.58 2.55 1.52
N ILE A 18 -5.64 2.10 0.86
CA ILE A 18 -6.89 2.86 0.76
C ILE A 18 -7.89 2.21 1.70
N SER A 19 -8.32 2.96 2.70
CA SER A 19 -9.19 2.46 3.76
C SER A 19 -10.40 3.36 3.95
N ALA A 20 -11.27 2.97 4.90
CA ALA A 20 -12.41 3.80 5.30
C ALA A 20 -12.52 3.74 6.82
N SER A 21 -13.03 4.81 7.41
CA SER A 21 -13.08 4.93 8.87
C SER A 21 -14.01 3.90 9.52
N TRP A 22 -15.03 3.42 8.79
CA TRP A 22 -16.00 2.46 9.30
C TRP A 22 -15.59 1.00 9.03
N CYS A 23 -14.50 0.78 8.40
CA CYS A 23 -14.11 -0.54 7.89
C CYS A 23 -13.47 -1.40 8.98
N GLY A 24 -14.09 -2.52 9.34
CA GLY A 24 -13.57 -3.44 10.34
C GLY A 24 -12.23 -4.04 9.97
N PRO A 25 -12.10 -4.65 8.78
CA PRO A 25 -10.80 -5.20 8.35
C PRO A 25 -9.69 -4.17 8.29
N CYS A 26 -10.00 -2.91 7.96
CA CYS A 26 -9.00 -1.85 7.98
C CYS A 26 -8.47 -1.61 9.39
N LYS A 27 -9.37 -1.62 10.37
CA LYS A 27 -8.97 -1.46 11.77
C LYS A 27 -8.12 -2.63 12.23
N MET A 28 -8.43 -3.84 11.77
CA MET A 28 -7.64 -5.01 12.09
C MET A 28 -6.24 -4.93 11.50
N LEU A 29 -6.10 -4.42 10.28
CA LEU A 29 -4.78 -4.19 9.69
C LEU A 29 -3.94 -3.26 10.56
N LYS A 30 -4.52 -2.16 11.02
CA LYS A 30 -3.80 -1.22 11.87
C LYS A 30 -3.42 -1.86 13.19
N ALA A 31 -4.36 -2.61 13.80
CA ALA A 31 -4.15 -3.15 15.14
C ALA A 31 -3.20 -4.33 15.17
N ASN A 32 -3.13 -5.14 14.10
CA ASN A 32 -2.40 -6.40 14.13
C ASN A 32 -1.24 -6.47 13.14
N THR A 33 -1.39 -5.86 11.97
CA THR A 33 -0.40 -6.01 10.91
C THR A 33 0.53 -4.81 10.81
N PHE A 34 -0.02 -3.62 10.73
CA PHE A 34 0.81 -2.43 10.53
C PHE A 34 1.64 -2.06 11.75
N ILE A 35 1.22 -2.43 12.95
CA ILE A 35 2.02 -2.20 14.14
C ILE A 35 3.07 -3.29 14.36
N ASN A 36 3.02 -4.37 13.58
CA ASN A 36 4.01 -5.44 13.68
C ASN A 36 5.39 -4.89 13.30
N LYS A 37 6.39 -5.14 14.16
CA LYS A 37 7.71 -4.57 13.96
C LYS A 37 8.34 -5.01 12.64
N ASP A 38 8.20 -6.29 12.30
CA ASP A 38 8.82 -6.82 11.08
C ASP A 38 8.19 -6.23 9.82
N VAL A 39 6.87 -6.04 9.84
CA VAL A 39 6.17 -5.38 8.73
C VAL A 39 6.67 -3.94 8.59
N GLY A 40 6.72 -3.21 9.71
CA GLY A 40 7.17 -1.82 9.69
C GLY A 40 8.59 -1.68 9.18
N ASP A 41 9.50 -2.52 9.70
CA ASP A 41 10.89 -2.46 9.28
C ASP A 41 11.02 -2.75 7.78
N TYR A 42 10.35 -3.79 7.29
CA TYR A 42 10.45 -4.15 5.87
C TYR A 42 9.85 -3.10 4.97
N TYR A 43 8.65 -2.61 5.29
CA TYR A 43 7.94 -1.65 4.43
C TYR A 43 8.57 -0.26 4.49
N ASN A 44 9.07 0.16 5.65
CA ASN A 44 9.72 1.46 5.74
C ASN A 44 11.04 1.50 4.99
N GLU A 45 11.74 0.39 4.95
CA GLU A 45 13.01 0.32 4.21
C GLU A 45 12.79 0.26 2.70
N ASN A 46 11.77 -0.44 2.25
CA ASN A 46 11.64 -0.82 0.84
C ASN A 46 10.58 -0.05 0.06
N PHE A 47 9.67 0.63 0.75
CA PHE A 47 8.55 1.31 0.10
C PHE A 47 8.39 2.73 0.61
N ILE A 48 7.79 3.57 -0.23
CA ILE A 48 7.21 4.82 0.23
C ILE A 48 5.77 4.46 0.60
N ASN A 49 5.43 4.61 1.87
CA ASN A 49 4.15 4.14 2.40
C ASN A 49 3.17 5.28 2.53
N VAL A 50 1.98 5.11 1.94
CA VAL A 50 0.93 6.13 1.93
C VAL A 50 -0.37 5.49 2.38
N MET A 51 -1.05 6.14 3.32
CA MET A 51 -2.36 5.68 3.79
C MET A 51 -3.37 6.80 3.56
N VAL A 52 -4.46 6.47 2.90
CA VAL A 52 -5.51 7.45 2.62
C VAL A 52 -6.87 6.87 2.95
N ASP A 53 -7.83 7.77 3.22
CA ASP A 53 -9.24 7.41 3.38
C ASP A 53 -9.89 7.58 2.01
N GLY A 54 -10.41 6.48 1.46
CA GLY A 54 -10.99 6.49 0.12
C GLY A 54 -12.26 7.30 -0.01
N GLU A 55 -12.78 7.78 1.12
CA GLU A 55 -14.01 8.57 1.14
C GLU A 55 -13.76 10.03 1.48
N LYS A 56 -12.49 10.46 1.61
CA LYS A 56 -12.14 11.83 2.00
C LYS A 56 -10.96 12.34 1.18
N GLY A 57 -11.01 13.63 0.87
CA GLY A 57 -9.87 14.33 0.27
C GLY A 57 -9.34 13.66 -0.99
N GLU A 58 -8.03 13.59 -1.10
CA GLU A 58 -7.38 12.96 -2.24
C GLU A 58 -7.70 11.48 -2.37
N GLY A 59 -8.09 10.85 -1.26
CA GLY A 59 -8.47 9.43 -1.29
C GLY A 59 -9.64 9.15 -2.22
N ILE A 60 -10.55 10.12 -2.38
CA ILE A 60 -11.70 9.96 -3.27
C ILE A 60 -11.22 9.79 -4.72
N SER A 61 -10.32 10.64 -5.18
CA SER A 61 -9.85 10.55 -6.56
C SER A 61 -8.97 9.31 -6.76
N LEU A 62 -8.21 8.91 -5.75
CA LEU A 62 -7.42 7.69 -5.83
C LEU A 62 -8.31 6.45 -5.90
N ALA A 63 -9.38 6.42 -5.09
CA ALA A 63 -10.33 5.31 -5.13
C ALA A 63 -10.97 5.17 -6.51
N ARG A 64 -11.30 6.29 -7.15
CA ARG A 64 -11.84 6.26 -8.50
C ARG A 64 -10.81 5.81 -9.52
N LYS A 65 -9.60 6.34 -9.42
CA LYS A 65 -8.52 6.01 -10.36
C LYS A 65 -8.26 4.52 -10.39
N PHE A 66 -8.22 3.88 -9.22
CA PHE A 66 -7.92 2.47 -9.12
C PHE A 66 -9.16 1.59 -9.05
N ARG A 67 -10.34 2.18 -9.23
CA ARG A 67 -11.62 1.45 -9.29
C ARG A 67 -11.81 0.57 -8.06
N ILE A 68 -11.68 1.20 -6.89
CA ILE A 68 -11.81 0.50 -5.61
C ILE A 68 -13.26 0.09 -5.40
N SER A 69 -13.49 -1.19 -5.09
CA SER A 69 -14.84 -1.71 -4.82
C SER A 69 -15.02 -2.14 -3.38
N GLY A 70 -14.00 -2.08 -2.56
CA GLY A 70 -14.10 -2.45 -1.15
C GLY A 70 -12.87 -1.99 -0.39
N TYR A 71 -12.95 -2.07 0.93
CA TYR A 71 -11.87 -1.63 1.82
C TYR A 71 -11.47 -2.76 2.76
N PRO A 72 -10.19 -2.85 3.14
CA PRO A 72 -9.09 -2.05 2.61
C PRO A 72 -8.67 -2.55 1.23
N THR A 73 -8.15 -1.67 0.39
CA THR A 73 -7.47 -2.09 -0.83
C THR A 73 -6.05 -1.59 -0.75
N MET A 74 -5.11 -2.49 -0.92
CA MET A 74 -3.69 -2.18 -0.86
C MET A 74 -3.11 -2.29 -2.27
N ILE A 75 -2.41 -1.25 -2.69
CA ILE A 75 -1.94 -1.11 -4.06
C ILE A 75 -0.44 -0.90 -4.04
N TYR A 76 0.25 -1.60 -4.93
CA TYR A 76 1.70 -1.47 -5.09
C TYR A 76 1.97 -0.82 -6.42
N LEU A 77 2.72 0.28 -6.39
CA LEU A 77 3.09 1.03 -7.59
C LEU A 77 4.61 1.05 -7.71
N ASN A 78 5.11 1.12 -8.94
CA ASN A 78 6.55 1.31 -9.13
C ASN A 78 6.90 2.79 -8.89
N SER A 79 8.18 3.13 -9.02
CA SER A 79 8.63 4.51 -8.77
C SER A 79 8.09 5.50 -9.77
N ALA A 80 7.57 5.05 -10.90
CA ALA A 80 6.92 5.90 -11.89
C ALA A 80 5.41 6.06 -11.65
N GLY A 81 4.88 5.36 -10.64
CA GLY A 81 3.45 5.44 -10.32
C GLY A 81 2.58 4.44 -11.06
N GLU A 82 3.19 3.46 -11.72
CA GLU A 82 2.45 2.44 -12.45
C GLU A 82 2.10 1.27 -11.55
N LEU A 83 0.94 0.67 -11.78
CA LEU A 83 0.44 -0.43 -10.97
C LEU A 83 1.28 -1.69 -11.15
N ILE A 84 1.78 -2.25 -10.05
CA ILE A 84 2.46 -3.55 -10.06
C ILE A 84 1.50 -4.65 -9.61
N ALA A 85 0.80 -4.43 -8.50
CA ALA A 85 -0.08 -5.43 -7.92
C ALA A 85 -1.09 -4.77 -7.00
N ARG A 86 -2.15 -5.50 -6.67
CA ARG A 86 -3.13 -5.02 -5.71
C ARG A 86 -3.76 -6.21 -4.99
N THR A 87 -4.23 -5.95 -3.77
CA THR A 87 -4.96 -6.94 -2.99
C THR A 87 -5.99 -6.20 -2.14
N SER A 88 -7.00 -6.90 -1.66
CA SER A 88 -7.99 -6.30 -0.78
C SER A 88 -8.28 -7.22 0.39
N GLY A 89 -8.77 -6.63 1.48
CA GLY A 89 -9.08 -7.36 2.69
C GLY A 89 -7.90 -7.42 3.65
N TYR A 90 -8.16 -8.00 4.81
CA TYR A 90 -7.14 -8.15 5.86
C TYR A 90 -6.05 -9.13 5.42
N ARG A 91 -4.81 -8.80 5.77
CA ARG A 91 -3.67 -9.71 5.57
C ARG A 91 -2.86 -9.78 6.85
N GLU A 92 -2.44 -10.98 7.22
CA GLU A 92 -1.60 -11.17 8.38
C GLU A 92 -0.18 -10.67 8.12
N PRO A 93 0.60 -10.38 9.17
CA PRO A 93 1.95 -9.82 9.00
C PRO A 93 2.85 -10.61 8.05
N ALA A 94 2.94 -11.92 8.23
CA ALA A 94 3.84 -12.73 7.39
C ALA A 94 3.41 -12.70 5.93
N VAL A 95 2.10 -12.70 5.67
CA VAL A 95 1.57 -12.66 4.31
C VAL A 95 1.89 -11.32 3.66
N LEU A 96 1.74 -10.23 4.41
CA LEU A 96 2.01 -8.91 3.85
C LEU A 96 3.49 -8.74 3.52
N ILE A 97 4.38 -9.25 4.37
CA ILE A 97 5.82 -9.21 4.09
C ILE A 97 6.13 -9.99 2.82
N GLU A 98 5.54 -11.18 2.69
CA GLU A 98 5.77 -12.01 1.49
C GLU A 98 5.28 -11.32 0.23
N MET A 99 4.12 -10.67 0.30
CA MET A 99 3.59 -9.91 -0.84
C MET A 99 4.54 -8.78 -1.24
N GLY A 100 5.09 -8.07 -0.26
CA GLY A 100 6.06 -7.02 -0.54
C GLY A 100 7.30 -7.55 -1.24
N LYS A 101 7.79 -8.72 -0.81
CA LYS A 101 8.94 -9.34 -1.44
C LYS A 101 8.65 -9.73 -2.89
N GLN A 102 7.47 -10.27 -3.15
CA GLN A 102 7.08 -10.64 -4.51
C GLN A 102 6.98 -9.41 -5.42
N VAL A 103 6.44 -8.32 -4.90
CA VAL A 103 6.34 -7.07 -5.65
C VAL A 103 7.71 -6.55 -6.03
N LEU A 104 8.65 -6.55 -5.08
CA LEU A 104 10.01 -6.09 -5.35
C LEU A 104 10.71 -7.00 -6.35
N GLY A 105 10.46 -8.30 -6.29
CA GLY A 105 10.99 -9.25 -7.26
C GLY A 105 10.51 -8.97 -8.66
N GLN A 106 9.22 -8.69 -8.83
CA GLN A 106 8.66 -8.33 -10.12
C GLN A 106 9.26 -7.05 -10.66
N GLN A 107 9.40 -6.05 -9.80
CA GLN A 107 9.98 -4.77 -10.20
C GLN A 107 11.43 -4.94 -10.64
N THR A 108 12.19 -5.76 -9.91
CA THR A 108 13.59 -6.01 -10.22
C THR A 108 13.75 -6.79 -11.52
N ALA A 109 12.80 -7.68 -11.84
CA ALA A 109 12.87 -8.52 -13.03
C ALA A 109 12.64 -7.74 -14.32
N GLN A 110 12.15 -6.52 -14.21
CA GLN A 110 11.93 -5.68 -15.37
C GLN A 110 13.12 -4.76 -15.58
#